data_c3af2a6b03627dc6511ce6c192470344
#
_entry.id   c3af2a6b03627dc6511ce6c192470344
#
_cell.length_a   1.000
_cell.length_b   1.000
_cell.length_c   1.000
_cell.angle_alpha   90.00
_cell.angle_beta   90.00
_cell.angle_gamma   90.00
#
_symmetry.space_group_name_H-M   'P 1'
#
loop_
_entity.id
_entity.type
_entity.pdbx_description
1 polymer ?
#
loop_
_entity_poly.entity_id
_entity_poly.type
_entity_poly.pdbx_seq_one_letter_code
_entity_poly.pdbx_strand_id
1 'polypeptide(L)'
;MGKTINILSIDGGGIRGILPATFLSALETRLQQAKNDPNVRLSDFFDFITGTSTGGLLTCIYLTPDEGDAHRPRFTARQALEFYFAYGAHSFTPQEGGGFHKYSPEGFEAQLRYFFKDLKLSQLIKPCCVTAYDLIHTEPYLFLSHKAVGDPRSDFFIRSVIRSTSALPGVFPPAKASCMAERPYTFIDGSIFAYNPALFAFMQAKLVYPEADSFFLLSLGTGLATTAYTESQTDDTSDKNWARMLANIAFDAHSDMVNYQLEDIFKNKPLSTYTRLQPSLHGMNKEMDNITEQNVQALYNAGEGFVKTNDRTMTEIIDMLLK
;
A
#
# COMPACT_ATOMS: atom_id res chain seq x y z
N MET A 1 15.66 -28.11 -2.73
CA MET A 1 15.30 -26.91 -1.95
C MET A 1 13.85 -26.61 -2.28
N GLY A 2 13.01 -26.41 -1.27
CA GLY A 2 11.62 -25.99 -1.48
C GLY A 2 11.51 -24.60 -2.07
N LYS A 3 10.30 -24.24 -2.51
CA LYS A 3 10.03 -22.94 -3.13
C LYS A 3 10.10 -21.83 -2.06
N THR A 4 10.88 -20.77 -2.32
CA THR A 4 10.79 -19.52 -1.56
C THR A 4 9.58 -18.72 -2.05
N ILE A 5 8.74 -18.23 -1.15
CA ILE A 5 7.62 -17.35 -1.45
C ILE A 5 8.04 -15.91 -1.22
N ASN A 6 7.96 -15.11 -2.28
CA ASN A 6 8.31 -13.70 -2.27
C ASN A 6 7.09 -12.84 -1.99
N ILE A 7 7.16 -12.01 -0.95
CA ILE A 7 6.07 -11.19 -0.45
C ILE A 7 6.46 -9.73 -0.54
N LEU A 8 5.59 -8.89 -1.10
CA LEU A 8 5.71 -7.43 -1.08
C LEU A 8 4.63 -6.84 -0.17
N SER A 9 5.04 -5.99 0.76
CA SER A 9 4.14 -5.22 1.63
C SER A 9 4.38 -3.73 1.48
N ILE A 10 3.31 -2.94 1.32
CA ILE A 10 3.38 -1.50 1.11
C ILE A 10 2.49 -0.79 2.13
N ASP A 11 3.08 0.11 2.91
CA ASP A 11 2.41 0.84 3.97
C ASP A 11 1.36 1.84 3.45
N GLY A 12 0.48 2.29 4.35
CA GLY A 12 -0.35 3.46 4.17
C GLY A 12 0.45 4.77 4.15
N GLY A 13 -0.15 5.87 3.69
CA GLY A 13 0.54 7.16 3.72
C GLY A 13 0.08 8.22 2.72
N GLY A 14 -1.04 8.05 2.06
CA GLY A 14 -1.59 9.05 1.12
C GLY A 14 -0.63 9.37 -0.02
N ILE A 15 -0.40 10.67 -0.30
CA ILE A 15 0.51 11.12 -1.37
C ILE A 15 1.96 10.63 -1.18
N ARG A 16 2.36 10.29 0.03
CA ARG A 16 3.71 9.75 0.31
C ARG A 16 3.94 8.36 -0.30
N GLY A 17 2.89 7.73 -0.85
CA GLY A 17 3.02 6.54 -1.71
C GLY A 17 3.95 6.72 -2.91
N ILE A 18 4.27 7.95 -3.29
CA ILE A 18 5.33 8.28 -4.28
C ILE A 18 6.66 7.64 -3.89
N LEU A 19 7.02 7.60 -2.59
CA LEU A 19 8.29 7.05 -2.11
C LEU A 19 8.45 5.55 -2.44
N PRO A 20 7.55 4.65 -1.99
CA PRO A 20 7.63 3.24 -2.38
C PRO A 20 7.40 3.03 -3.87
N ALA A 21 6.55 3.83 -4.55
CA ALA A 21 6.35 3.72 -6.00
C ALA A 21 7.62 4.05 -6.78
N THR A 22 8.42 5.05 -6.36
CA THR A 22 9.73 5.38 -6.95
C THR A 22 10.71 4.23 -6.77
N PHE A 23 10.79 3.66 -5.56
CA PHE A 23 11.65 2.51 -5.29
C PHE A 23 11.26 1.29 -6.15
N LEU A 24 9.98 0.98 -6.24
CA LEU A 24 9.47 -0.15 -7.02
C LEU A 24 9.63 0.06 -8.53
N SER A 25 9.52 1.28 -9.02
CA SER A 25 9.83 1.63 -10.41
C SER A 25 11.31 1.37 -10.75
N ALA A 26 12.22 1.75 -9.85
CA ALA A 26 13.64 1.46 -10.01
C ALA A 26 13.94 -0.05 -9.91
N LEU A 27 13.30 -0.75 -8.97
CA LEU A 27 13.44 -2.20 -8.83
C LEU A 27 12.99 -2.94 -10.09
N GLU A 28 11.79 -2.63 -10.64
CA GLU A 28 11.30 -3.24 -11.88
C GLU A 28 12.26 -3.00 -13.05
N THR A 29 12.76 -1.77 -13.19
CA THR A 29 13.73 -1.43 -14.24
C THR A 29 15.00 -2.29 -14.14
N ARG A 30 15.55 -2.48 -12.94
CA ARG A 30 16.74 -3.31 -12.74
C ARG A 30 16.46 -4.80 -12.95
N LEU A 31 15.29 -5.29 -12.59
CA LEU A 31 14.88 -6.67 -12.88
C LEU A 31 14.74 -6.90 -14.38
N GLN A 32 14.19 -5.94 -15.14
CA GLN A 32 14.15 -5.96 -16.60
C GLN A 32 15.56 -6.06 -17.21
N GLN A 33 16.50 -5.26 -16.69
CA GLN A 33 17.90 -5.30 -17.12
C GLN A 33 18.56 -6.65 -16.81
N ALA A 34 18.36 -7.17 -15.60
CA ALA A 34 18.93 -8.45 -15.16
C ALA A 34 18.39 -9.65 -15.97
N LYS A 35 17.13 -9.59 -16.40
CA LYS A 35 16.50 -10.61 -17.26
C LYS A 35 16.70 -10.34 -18.76
N ASN A 36 17.24 -9.17 -19.13
CA ASN A 36 17.30 -8.71 -20.51
C ASN A 36 15.94 -8.77 -21.24
N ASP A 37 14.86 -8.45 -20.49
CA ASP A 37 13.49 -8.46 -20.99
C ASP A 37 12.71 -7.24 -20.47
N PRO A 38 12.32 -6.28 -21.32
CA PRO A 38 11.58 -5.09 -20.93
C PRO A 38 10.11 -5.39 -20.51
N ASN A 39 9.63 -6.60 -20.77
CA ASN A 39 8.27 -6.99 -20.42
C ASN A 39 8.14 -7.56 -19.00
N VAL A 40 9.23 -7.79 -18.31
CA VAL A 40 9.22 -8.24 -16.91
C VAL A 40 8.51 -7.22 -16.01
N ARG A 41 7.73 -7.70 -15.07
CA ARG A 41 6.94 -6.91 -14.12
C ARG A 41 7.18 -7.39 -12.68
N LEU A 42 6.86 -6.55 -11.70
CA LEU A 42 6.97 -6.90 -10.27
C LEU A 42 6.20 -8.18 -9.92
N SER A 43 5.02 -8.39 -10.50
CA SER A 43 4.20 -9.59 -10.29
C SER A 43 4.84 -10.89 -10.81
N ASP A 44 5.88 -10.81 -11.64
CA ASP A 44 6.63 -12.00 -12.06
C ASP A 44 7.53 -12.52 -10.94
N PHE A 45 7.87 -11.67 -9.96
CA PHE A 45 8.81 -11.99 -8.87
C PHE A 45 8.15 -12.09 -7.50
N PHE A 46 7.03 -11.42 -7.28
CA PHE A 46 6.30 -11.48 -6.01
C PHE A 46 5.10 -12.42 -6.14
N ASP A 47 5.04 -13.42 -5.27
CA ASP A 47 3.95 -14.40 -5.20
C ASP A 47 2.73 -13.83 -4.45
N PHE A 48 2.95 -12.90 -3.51
CA PHE A 48 1.91 -12.26 -2.70
C PHE A 48 2.20 -10.77 -2.53
N ILE A 49 1.22 -9.91 -2.78
CA ILE A 49 1.36 -8.46 -2.59
C ILE A 49 0.28 -7.96 -1.63
N THR A 50 0.66 -7.08 -0.72
CA THR A 50 -0.29 -6.47 0.23
C THR A 50 -0.08 -4.98 0.35
N GLY A 51 -1.14 -4.28 0.71
CA GLY A 51 -1.05 -2.85 0.97
C GLY A 51 -2.23 -2.30 1.74
N THR A 52 -1.97 -1.18 2.40
CA THR A 52 -2.97 -0.39 3.12
C THR A 52 -3.07 0.99 2.46
N SER A 53 -4.30 1.51 2.28
CA SER A 53 -4.49 2.88 1.75
C SER A 53 -3.78 3.06 0.40
N THR A 54 -2.84 3.99 0.31
CA THR A 54 -2.00 4.17 -0.90
C THR A 54 -1.25 2.89 -1.30
N GLY A 55 -0.80 2.07 -0.33
CA GLY A 55 -0.22 0.76 -0.59
C GLY A 55 -1.21 -0.23 -1.20
N GLY A 56 -2.49 -0.16 -0.79
CA GLY A 56 -3.59 -0.92 -1.37
C GLY A 56 -3.88 -0.52 -2.82
N LEU A 57 -3.82 0.78 -3.13
CA LEU A 57 -3.89 1.30 -4.49
C LEU A 57 -2.76 0.72 -5.36
N LEU A 58 -1.50 0.80 -4.90
CA LEU A 58 -0.35 0.25 -5.62
C LEU A 58 -0.47 -1.27 -5.81
N THR A 59 -0.91 -2.00 -4.78
CA THR A 59 -1.18 -3.45 -4.87
C THR A 59 -2.16 -3.76 -6.00
N CYS A 60 -3.27 -3.04 -6.07
CA CYS A 60 -4.28 -3.23 -7.11
C CYS A 60 -3.74 -2.86 -8.51
N ILE A 61 -2.96 -1.79 -8.64
CA ILE A 61 -2.35 -1.39 -9.92
C ILE A 61 -1.40 -2.48 -10.43
N TYR A 62 -0.49 -2.97 -9.58
CA TYR A 62 0.50 -3.99 -9.97
C TYR A 62 -0.11 -5.34 -10.32
N LEU A 63 -1.32 -5.63 -9.84
CA LEU A 63 -1.99 -6.91 -10.06
C LEU A 63 -3.19 -6.83 -11.02
N THR A 64 -3.49 -5.64 -11.56
CA THR A 64 -4.54 -5.48 -12.57
C THR A 64 -4.15 -6.21 -13.85
N PRO A 65 -4.96 -7.17 -14.35
CA PRO A 65 -4.67 -7.90 -15.58
C PRO A 65 -4.71 -6.99 -16.81
N ASP A 66 -3.91 -7.30 -17.81
CA ASP A 66 -3.98 -6.69 -19.13
C ASP A 66 -5.23 -7.16 -19.88
N GLU A 67 -5.81 -6.29 -20.72
CA GLU A 67 -7.03 -6.61 -21.48
C GLU A 67 -6.80 -7.67 -22.56
N GLY A 68 -5.56 -7.80 -23.06
CA GLY A 68 -5.17 -8.77 -24.09
C GLY A 68 -4.59 -10.07 -23.51
N ASP A 69 -4.08 -10.03 -22.28
CA ASP A 69 -3.51 -11.20 -21.59
C ASP A 69 -3.81 -11.15 -20.09
N ALA A 70 -4.81 -11.90 -19.66
CA ALA A 70 -5.25 -11.94 -18.26
C ALA A 70 -4.20 -12.47 -17.26
N HIS A 71 -3.09 -13.01 -17.72
CA HIS A 71 -1.98 -13.48 -16.88
C HIS A 71 -0.85 -12.45 -16.73
N ARG A 72 -0.93 -11.35 -17.47
CA ARG A 72 0.06 -10.27 -17.46
C ARG A 72 -0.50 -9.02 -16.79
N PRO A 73 0.30 -8.27 -16.02
CA PRO A 73 -0.16 -7.01 -15.46
C PRO A 73 -0.27 -5.94 -16.55
N ARG A 74 -1.33 -5.16 -16.50
CA ARG A 74 -1.62 -4.04 -17.40
C ARG A 74 -0.63 -2.90 -17.25
N PHE A 75 -0.17 -2.63 -16.04
CA PHE A 75 0.63 -1.45 -15.72
C PHE A 75 2.06 -1.83 -15.34
N THR A 76 3.01 -1.01 -15.76
CA THR A 76 4.39 -1.04 -15.25
C THR A 76 4.46 -0.34 -13.89
N ALA A 77 5.51 -0.59 -13.11
CA ALA A 77 5.76 0.14 -11.87
C ALA A 77 5.99 1.65 -12.12
N ARG A 78 6.53 2.01 -13.28
CA ARG A 78 6.67 3.40 -13.71
C ARG A 78 5.32 4.07 -13.93
N GLN A 79 4.37 3.41 -14.58
CA GLN A 79 3.02 3.92 -14.77
C GLN A 79 2.26 4.06 -13.44
N ALA A 80 2.50 3.15 -12.48
CA ALA A 80 1.95 3.28 -11.14
C ALA A 80 2.48 4.54 -10.41
N LEU A 81 3.76 4.87 -10.57
CA LEU A 81 4.34 6.11 -10.06
C LEU A 81 3.73 7.34 -10.77
N GLU A 82 3.60 7.30 -12.09
CA GLU A 82 3.01 8.38 -12.90
C GLU A 82 1.56 8.67 -12.52
N PHE A 83 0.83 7.69 -12.00
CA PHE A 83 -0.51 7.89 -11.48
C PHE A 83 -0.57 8.99 -10.40
N TYR A 84 0.40 9.07 -9.51
CA TYR A 84 0.45 10.12 -8.48
C TYR A 84 0.64 11.53 -9.05
N PHE A 85 1.43 11.68 -10.11
CA PHE A 85 1.64 12.97 -10.76
C PHE A 85 0.43 13.41 -11.58
N ALA A 86 -0.14 12.48 -12.33
CA ALA A 86 -1.24 12.80 -13.24
C ALA A 86 -2.59 12.98 -12.52
N TYR A 87 -2.81 12.23 -11.45
CA TYR A 87 -4.14 12.11 -10.85
C TYR A 87 -4.22 12.50 -9.37
N GLY A 88 -3.09 12.69 -8.71
CA GLY A 88 -3.05 13.07 -7.29
C GLY A 88 -3.88 14.32 -7.01
N ALA A 89 -3.71 15.39 -7.79
CA ALA A 89 -4.45 16.64 -7.62
C ALA A 89 -5.97 16.46 -7.78
N HIS A 90 -6.41 15.65 -8.71
CA HIS A 90 -7.85 15.39 -8.96
C HIS A 90 -8.48 14.49 -7.89
N SER A 91 -7.67 13.64 -7.23
CA SER A 91 -8.14 12.78 -6.15
C SER A 91 -8.49 13.56 -4.88
N PHE A 92 -7.84 14.67 -4.64
CA PHE A 92 -8.01 15.50 -3.43
C PHE A 92 -8.75 16.81 -3.74
N THR A 93 -9.95 16.70 -4.29
CA THR A 93 -10.82 17.87 -4.54
C THR A 93 -11.40 18.36 -3.22
N PRO A 94 -11.16 19.62 -2.80
CA PRO A 94 -11.71 20.14 -1.56
C PRO A 94 -13.23 20.02 -1.50
N GLN A 95 -13.76 19.66 -0.33
CA GLN A 95 -15.20 19.60 -0.12
C GLN A 95 -15.78 21.01 0.03
N GLU A 96 -16.79 21.36 -0.76
CA GLU A 96 -17.51 22.62 -0.62
C GLU A 96 -18.36 22.64 0.65
N GLY A 97 -18.46 23.81 1.30
CA GLY A 97 -19.35 24.03 2.46
C GLY A 97 -18.75 23.63 3.81
N GLY A 98 -17.52 23.14 3.86
CA GLY A 98 -16.86 22.68 5.10
C GLY A 98 -17.44 21.37 5.62
N GLY A 99 -16.80 20.78 6.63
CA GLY A 99 -17.23 19.52 7.23
C GLY A 99 -16.08 18.81 7.95
N PHE A 100 -16.35 17.64 8.49
CA PHE A 100 -15.33 16.83 9.14
C PHE A 100 -14.28 16.30 8.13
N HIS A 101 -14.72 15.97 6.92
CA HIS A 101 -13.83 15.48 5.85
C HIS A 101 -13.34 16.64 4.99
N LYS A 102 -12.06 16.61 4.64
CA LYS A 102 -11.42 17.68 3.84
C LYS A 102 -11.79 17.62 2.37
N TYR A 103 -12.00 16.41 1.81
CA TYR A 103 -12.12 16.18 0.37
C TYR A 103 -13.39 15.43 0.00
N SER A 104 -13.99 15.84 -1.14
CA SER A 104 -15.03 15.08 -1.82
C SER A 104 -14.42 13.80 -2.42
N PRO A 105 -15.09 12.64 -2.31
CA PRO A 105 -14.61 11.39 -2.91
C PRO A 105 -14.84 11.33 -4.42
N GLU A 106 -15.66 12.23 -5.01
CA GLU A 106 -16.16 12.13 -6.37
C GLU A 106 -15.05 12.11 -7.42
N GLY A 107 -14.06 13.00 -7.30
CA GLY A 107 -12.91 13.05 -8.21
C GLY A 107 -12.11 11.76 -8.18
N PHE A 108 -11.81 11.27 -6.99
CA PHE A 108 -11.09 10.00 -6.80
C PHE A 108 -11.89 8.81 -7.34
N GLU A 109 -13.18 8.72 -7.03
CA GLU A 109 -14.05 7.65 -7.51
C GLU A 109 -14.22 7.66 -9.04
N ALA A 110 -14.26 8.84 -9.66
CA ALA A 110 -14.30 8.97 -11.12
C ALA A 110 -13.04 8.37 -11.77
N GLN A 111 -11.88 8.63 -11.20
CA GLN A 111 -10.62 8.05 -11.65
C GLN A 111 -10.60 6.53 -11.45
N LEU A 112 -11.01 6.04 -10.30
CA LEU A 112 -11.08 4.60 -10.03
C LEU A 112 -12.01 3.89 -11.02
N ARG A 113 -13.15 4.49 -11.36
CA ARG A 113 -14.06 3.97 -12.40
C ARG A 113 -13.39 3.94 -13.77
N TYR A 114 -12.65 4.98 -14.14
CA TYR A 114 -11.97 5.06 -15.42
C TYR A 114 -10.88 3.99 -15.58
N PHE A 115 -10.03 3.81 -14.54
CA PHE A 115 -8.89 2.89 -14.60
C PHE A 115 -9.28 1.42 -14.42
N PHE A 116 -10.18 1.14 -13.48
CA PHE A 116 -10.46 -0.23 -13.06
C PHE A 116 -11.81 -0.75 -13.57
N LYS A 117 -12.64 0.12 -14.17
CA LYS A 117 -13.94 -0.28 -14.72
C LYS A 117 -14.72 -1.19 -13.76
N ASP A 118 -15.11 -2.37 -14.22
CA ASP A 118 -15.82 -3.40 -13.44
C ASP A 118 -14.91 -4.58 -13.05
N LEU A 119 -13.59 -4.36 -13.03
CA LEU A 119 -12.63 -5.37 -12.58
C LEU A 119 -12.91 -5.76 -11.13
N LYS A 120 -12.93 -7.07 -10.86
CA LYS A 120 -13.19 -7.64 -9.54
C LYS A 120 -11.90 -8.07 -8.84
N LEU A 121 -11.95 -8.16 -7.51
CA LEU A 121 -10.85 -8.62 -6.68
C LEU A 121 -10.39 -10.05 -7.06
N SER A 122 -11.35 -10.92 -7.38
CA SER A 122 -11.10 -12.30 -7.85
C SER A 122 -10.34 -12.40 -9.17
N GLN A 123 -10.26 -11.30 -9.94
CA GLN A 123 -9.61 -11.26 -11.26
C GLN A 123 -8.16 -10.75 -11.19
N LEU A 124 -7.67 -10.35 -10.01
CA LEU A 124 -6.26 -9.97 -9.87
C LEU A 124 -5.34 -11.15 -10.11
N ILE A 125 -4.21 -10.90 -10.79
CA ILE A 125 -3.32 -11.95 -11.33
C ILE A 125 -2.53 -12.73 -10.27
N LYS A 126 -2.47 -12.25 -9.04
CA LYS A 126 -1.80 -12.93 -7.91
C LYS A 126 -2.63 -12.80 -6.63
N PRO A 127 -2.43 -13.71 -5.67
CA PRO A 127 -2.96 -13.53 -4.33
C PRO A 127 -2.52 -12.21 -3.71
N CYS A 128 -3.46 -11.50 -3.10
CA CYS A 128 -3.18 -10.25 -2.42
C CYS A 128 -4.05 -10.05 -1.18
N CYS A 129 -3.65 -9.08 -0.37
CA CYS A 129 -4.41 -8.60 0.78
C CYS A 129 -4.44 -7.07 0.76
N VAL A 130 -5.64 -6.50 0.80
CA VAL A 130 -5.83 -5.05 1.01
C VAL A 130 -6.68 -4.85 2.26
N THR A 131 -6.28 -3.91 3.13
CA THR A 131 -6.89 -3.74 4.45
C THR A 131 -7.93 -2.62 4.47
N ALA A 132 -9.01 -2.80 5.20
CA ALA A 132 -9.98 -1.77 5.56
C ALA A 132 -10.63 -2.11 6.91
N TYR A 133 -11.37 -1.18 7.51
CA TYR A 133 -12.15 -1.45 8.72
C TYR A 133 -13.63 -1.30 8.43
N ASP A 134 -14.41 -2.33 8.75
CA ASP A 134 -15.86 -2.32 8.57
C ASP A 134 -16.55 -1.67 9.78
N LEU A 135 -17.20 -0.54 9.53
CA LEU A 135 -17.93 0.18 10.58
C LEU A 135 -19.26 -0.48 10.97
N ILE A 136 -19.86 -1.27 10.07
CA ILE A 136 -21.14 -1.94 10.35
C ILE A 136 -20.94 -3.12 11.29
N HIS A 137 -19.92 -3.94 11.00
CA HIS A 137 -19.63 -5.12 11.81
C HIS A 137 -18.56 -4.86 12.89
N THR A 138 -18.01 -3.62 12.94
CA THR A 138 -17.01 -3.19 13.93
C THR A 138 -15.78 -4.09 14.00
N GLU A 139 -15.24 -4.48 12.83
CA GLU A 139 -14.11 -5.40 12.73
C GLU A 139 -13.11 -5.02 11.63
N PRO A 140 -11.82 -5.40 11.78
CA PRO A 140 -10.86 -5.37 10.68
C PRO A 140 -11.35 -6.21 9.50
N TYR A 141 -11.24 -5.65 8.29
CA TYR A 141 -11.60 -6.34 7.07
C TYR A 141 -10.40 -6.50 6.15
N LEU A 142 -10.18 -7.72 5.67
CA LEU A 142 -9.12 -8.05 4.73
C LEU A 142 -9.75 -8.43 3.38
N PHE A 143 -9.55 -7.59 2.37
CA PHE A 143 -9.88 -7.93 0.98
C PHE A 143 -8.83 -8.92 0.46
N LEU A 144 -9.20 -10.18 0.36
CA LEU A 144 -8.31 -11.29 0.01
C LEU A 144 -8.69 -11.85 -1.36
N SER A 145 -7.88 -11.59 -2.40
CA SER A 145 -8.20 -12.01 -3.78
C SER A 145 -8.34 -13.53 -3.89
N HIS A 146 -7.54 -14.30 -3.18
CA HIS A 146 -7.62 -15.76 -3.18
C HIS A 146 -8.91 -16.31 -2.52
N LYS A 147 -9.54 -15.57 -1.61
CA LYS A 147 -10.87 -15.92 -1.06
C LYS A 147 -12.00 -15.44 -1.95
N ALA A 148 -11.79 -14.36 -2.70
CA ALA A 148 -12.76 -13.83 -3.65
C ALA A 148 -13.00 -14.77 -4.82
N VAL A 149 -12.01 -15.61 -5.19
CA VAL A 149 -12.17 -16.63 -6.23
C VAL A 149 -13.19 -17.67 -5.78
N GLY A 150 -14.35 -17.68 -6.43
CA GLY A 150 -15.43 -18.64 -6.16
C GLY A 150 -16.36 -18.30 -4.99
N ASP A 151 -16.11 -17.21 -4.24
CA ASP A 151 -17.02 -16.72 -3.19
C ASP A 151 -17.48 -15.27 -3.45
N PRO A 152 -18.68 -15.07 -4.01
CA PRO A 152 -19.24 -13.74 -4.26
C PRO A 152 -19.39 -12.85 -3.01
N ARG A 153 -19.40 -13.43 -1.80
CA ARG A 153 -19.48 -12.67 -0.54
C ARG A 153 -18.15 -12.02 -0.17
N SER A 154 -17.05 -12.55 -0.69
CA SER A 154 -15.68 -12.04 -0.52
C SER A 154 -15.17 -11.26 -1.74
N ASP A 155 -15.94 -11.22 -2.84
CA ASP A 155 -15.56 -10.55 -4.08
C ASP A 155 -16.17 -9.15 -4.19
N PHE A 156 -15.35 -8.19 -4.62
CA PHE A 156 -15.71 -6.77 -4.73
C PHE A 156 -15.11 -6.19 -6.01
N PHE A 157 -15.70 -5.11 -6.52
CA PHE A 157 -15.03 -4.31 -7.54
C PHE A 157 -13.75 -3.69 -6.98
N ILE A 158 -12.67 -3.71 -7.75
CA ILE A 158 -11.37 -3.13 -7.35
C ILE A 158 -11.50 -1.65 -7.00
N ARG A 159 -12.31 -0.89 -7.75
CA ARG A 159 -12.59 0.51 -7.41
C ARG A 159 -13.17 0.68 -6.00
N SER A 160 -14.02 -0.26 -5.57
CA SER A 160 -14.58 -0.25 -4.20
C SER A 160 -13.55 -0.66 -3.15
N VAL A 161 -12.69 -1.63 -3.45
CA VAL A 161 -11.58 -2.04 -2.58
C VAL A 161 -10.63 -0.86 -2.33
N ILE A 162 -10.18 -0.19 -3.40
CA ILE A 162 -9.28 0.97 -3.29
C ILE A 162 -9.96 2.13 -2.55
N ARG A 163 -11.22 2.42 -2.88
CA ARG A 163 -11.98 3.47 -2.19
C ARG A 163 -12.12 3.18 -0.69
N SER A 164 -12.34 1.92 -0.32
CA SER A 164 -12.50 1.48 1.07
C SER A 164 -11.18 1.62 1.86
N THR A 165 -10.10 1.10 1.31
CA THR A 165 -8.78 1.18 1.97
C THR A 165 -8.25 2.61 2.09
N SER A 166 -8.74 3.55 1.25
CA SER A 166 -8.32 4.96 1.22
C SER A 166 -9.29 5.91 1.94
N ALA A 167 -10.31 5.39 2.64
CA ALA A 167 -11.30 6.20 3.35
C ALA A 167 -10.80 6.68 4.72
N LEU A 168 -9.66 7.39 4.75
CA LEU A 168 -9.06 7.87 5.99
C LEU A 168 -9.97 8.92 6.67
N PRO A 169 -10.40 8.70 7.93
CA PRO A 169 -11.21 9.66 8.67
C PRO A 169 -10.56 11.04 8.71
N GLY A 170 -11.34 12.08 8.47
CA GLY A 170 -10.86 13.45 8.35
C GLY A 170 -10.34 13.82 6.96
N VAL A 171 -9.97 12.85 6.11
CA VAL A 171 -9.57 13.06 4.71
C VAL A 171 -10.77 12.81 3.78
N PHE A 172 -11.27 11.60 3.76
CA PHE A 172 -12.45 11.21 2.97
C PHE A 172 -13.59 10.67 3.84
N PRO A 173 -14.85 10.80 3.39
CA PRO A 173 -15.98 10.14 4.05
C PRO A 173 -15.85 8.62 3.95
N PRO A 174 -16.50 7.86 4.87
CA PRO A 174 -16.56 6.39 4.80
C PRO A 174 -17.02 5.91 3.42
N ALA A 175 -16.40 4.84 2.93
CA ALA A 175 -16.73 4.23 1.65
C ALA A 175 -17.91 3.27 1.79
N LYS A 176 -18.96 3.47 0.99
CA LYS A 176 -20.04 2.49 0.86
C LYS A 176 -19.70 1.54 -0.28
N ALA A 177 -19.73 0.25 -0.02
CA ALA A 177 -19.45 -0.81 -0.98
C ALA A 177 -20.41 -1.99 -0.80
N SER A 178 -20.62 -2.75 -1.88
CA SER A 178 -21.31 -4.04 -1.81
C SER A 178 -20.41 -5.11 -2.41
N CYS A 179 -20.42 -6.31 -1.80
CA CYS A 179 -19.80 -7.46 -2.43
C CYS A 179 -20.64 -7.97 -3.61
N MET A 180 -20.12 -8.91 -4.37
CA MET A 180 -20.85 -9.48 -5.53
C MET A 180 -22.11 -10.28 -5.14
N ALA A 181 -22.27 -10.62 -3.84
CA ALA A 181 -23.51 -11.17 -3.29
C ALA A 181 -24.48 -10.07 -2.77
N GLU A 182 -24.28 -8.81 -3.20
CA GLU A 182 -25.11 -7.63 -2.90
C GLU A 182 -25.21 -7.27 -1.40
N ARG A 183 -24.33 -7.83 -0.55
CA ARG A 183 -24.27 -7.46 0.88
C ARG A 183 -23.60 -6.09 1.01
N PRO A 184 -24.26 -5.12 1.69
CA PRO A 184 -23.70 -3.78 1.87
C PRO A 184 -22.68 -3.74 3.02
N TYR A 185 -21.68 -2.87 2.86
CA TYR A 185 -20.63 -2.56 3.83
C TYR A 185 -20.39 -1.06 3.89
N THR A 186 -19.83 -0.61 5.02
CA THR A 186 -19.35 0.76 5.18
C THR A 186 -17.95 0.70 5.77
N PHE A 187 -16.96 1.10 4.96
CA PHE A 187 -15.55 0.97 5.31
C PHE A 187 -14.89 2.31 5.61
N ILE A 188 -13.90 2.27 6.49
CA ILE A 188 -12.86 3.28 6.61
C ILE A 188 -11.50 2.66 6.34
N ASP A 189 -10.49 3.53 6.17
CA ASP A 189 -9.11 3.16 5.86
C ASP A 189 -8.54 2.12 6.85
N GLY A 190 -7.84 1.12 6.31
CA GLY A 190 -7.19 0.09 7.10
C GLY A 190 -6.03 0.58 7.95
N SER A 191 -5.52 1.80 7.71
CA SER A 191 -4.41 2.38 8.48
C SER A 191 -4.70 2.45 9.98
N ILE A 192 -5.96 2.48 10.36
CA ILE A 192 -6.36 2.53 11.78
C ILE A 192 -5.92 1.29 12.59
N PHE A 193 -5.67 0.14 11.94
CA PHE A 193 -5.20 -1.08 12.61
C PHE A 193 -4.04 -1.78 11.88
N ALA A 194 -3.78 -1.44 10.61
CA ALA A 194 -2.78 -2.09 9.77
C ALA A 194 -2.07 -1.06 8.87
N TYR A 195 -1.54 0.02 9.46
CA TYR A 195 -0.77 1.02 8.72
C TYR A 195 0.41 0.39 7.98
N ASN A 196 1.15 -0.51 8.65
CA ASN A 196 2.11 -1.44 8.07
C ASN A 196 1.47 -2.84 7.98
N PRO A 197 1.01 -3.32 6.81
CA PRO A 197 0.32 -4.59 6.70
C PRO A 197 1.24 -5.81 6.57
N ALA A 198 2.55 -5.68 6.79
CA ALA A 198 3.54 -6.73 6.51
C ALA A 198 3.31 -8.02 7.33
N LEU A 199 2.83 -7.91 8.57
CA LEU A 199 2.50 -9.10 9.36
C LEU A 199 1.30 -9.86 8.78
N PHE A 200 0.26 -9.13 8.34
CA PHE A 200 -0.88 -9.74 7.62
C PHE A 200 -0.42 -10.40 6.32
N ALA A 201 0.49 -9.76 5.58
CA ALA A 201 1.07 -10.32 4.36
C ALA A 201 1.73 -11.67 4.63
N PHE A 202 2.59 -11.73 5.63
CA PHE A 202 3.29 -12.97 6.01
C PHE A 202 2.32 -14.06 6.46
N MET A 203 1.35 -13.72 7.31
CA MET A 203 0.33 -14.67 7.78
C MET A 203 -0.54 -15.20 6.64
N GLN A 204 -1.02 -14.35 5.74
CA GLN A 204 -1.84 -14.77 4.61
C GLN A 204 -1.04 -15.56 3.58
N ALA A 205 0.20 -15.16 3.29
CA ALA A 205 1.07 -15.94 2.40
C ALA A 205 1.33 -17.36 2.92
N LYS A 206 1.51 -17.54 4.23
CA LYS A 206 1.60 -18.88 4.84
C LYS A 206 0.35 -19.73 4.68
N LEU A 207 -0.83 -19.10 4.68
CA LEU A 207 -2.10 -19.81 4.46
C LEU A 207 -2.30 -20.17 2.99
N VAL A 208 -1.86 -19.31 2.07
CA VAL A 208 -1.97 -19.55 0.60
C VAL A 208 -0.91 -20.56 0.13
N TYR A 209 0.25 -20.57 0.75
CA TYR A 209 1.39 -21.41 0.39
C TYR A 209 1.85 -22.28 1.57
N PRO A 210 1.03 -23.24 2.05
CA PRO A 210 1.34 -24.02 3.26
C PRO A 210 2.58 -24.90 3.10
N GLU A 211 2.95 -25.28 1.87
CA GLU A 211 4.13 -26.11 1.55
C GLU A 211 5.41 -25.28 1.35
N ALA A 212 5.37 -23.96 1.61
CA ALA A 212 6.55 -23.12 1.44
C ALA A 212 7.56 -23.36 2.57
N ASP A 213 8.80 -23.64 2.21
CA ASP A 213 9.90 -23.84 3.17
C ASP A 213 10.51 -22.53 3.64
N SER A 214 10.47 -21.51 2.80
CA SER A 214 11.09 -20.20 3.07
C SER A 214 10.28 -19.05 2.51
N PHE A 215 10.52 -17.85 3.08
CA PHE A 215 9.84 -16.61 2.70
C PHE A 215 10.85 -15.48 2.54
N PHE A 216 10.70 -14.71 1.49
CA PHE A 216 11.31 -13.38 1.39
C PHE A 216 10.21 -12.33 1.51
N LEU A 217 10.28 -11.48 2.53
CA LEU A 217 9.32 -10.40 2.77
C LEU A 217 10.02 -9.05 2.63
N LEU A 218 9.67 -8.32 1.57
CA LEU A 218 10.05 -6.93 1.37
C LEU A 218 8.92 -6.03 1.87
N SER A 219 9.20 -5.19 2.87
CA SER A 219 8.24 -4.24 3.44
C SER A 219 8.72 -2.81 3.17
N LEU A 220 7.88 -2.03 2.48
CA LEU A 220 8.16 -0.67 2.06
C LEU A 220 7.29 0.33 2.80
N GLY A 221 7.93 1.25 3.52
CA GLY A 221 7.25 2.36 4.18
C GLY A 221 7.06 3.58 3.29
N THR A 222 6.17 4.45 3.72
CA THR A 222 5.84 5.72 3.05
C THR A 222 6.51 6.92 3.72
N GLY A 223 7.54 6.67 4.49
CA GLY A 223 8.35 7.67 5.17
C GLY A 223 8.04 7.85 6.66
N LEU A 224 9.11 7.89 7.45
CA LEU A 224 9.07 8.10 8.89
C LEU A 224 9.39 9.55 9.24
N ALA A 225 8.52 10.14 10.04
CA ALA A 225 8.72 11.46 10.60
C ALA A 225 9.51 11.35 11.93
N THR A 226 10.83 11.45 11.87
CA THR A 226 11.72 11.32 13.04
C THR A 226 11.76 12.51 13.98
N THR A 227 10.90 13.52 13.81
CA THR A 227 10.93 14.72 14.65
C THR A 227 10.13 14.47 15.92
N ALA A 228 10.82 14.55 17.07
CA ALA A 228 10.16 14.54 18.37
C ALA A 228 9.16 15.69 18.47
N TYR A 229 8.07 15.47 19.20
CA TYR A 229 7.13 16.52 19.55
C TYR A 229 7.83 17.53 20.47
N THR A 230 7.62 18.82 20.23
CA THR A 230 8.12 19.88 21.10
C THR A 230 7.22 20.04 22.33
N GLU A 231 7.75 20.59 23.42
CA GLU A 231 6.98 20.85 24.63
C GLU A 231 5.74 21.73 24.34
N SER A 232 5.88 22.76 23.51
CA SER A 232 4.72 23.59 23.09
C SER A 232 3.64 22.83 22.31
N GLN A 233 4.00 21.77 21.57
CA GLN A 233 3.02 20.92 20.88
C GLN A 233 2.31 19.96 21.85
N THR A 234 2.99 19.52 22.89
CA THR A 234 2.39 18.67 23.93
C THR A 234 1.52 19.46 24.90
N ASP A 235 1.78 20.74 25.09
CA ASP A 235 1.00 21.63 25.93
C ASP A 235 -0.29 22.15 25.26
N ASP A 236 -0.35 22.11 23.91
CA ASP A 236 -1.59 22.43 23.17
C ASP A 236 -2.59 21.26 23.30
N THR A 237 -3.45 21.36 24.29
CA THR A 237 -4.48 20.35 24.62
C THR A 237 -5.78 20.52 23.84
N SER A 238 -5.80 21.29 22.74
CA SER A 238 -6.98 21.38 21.89
C SER A 238 -7.34 20.03 21.29
N ASP A 239 -8.63 19.66 21.31
CA ASP A 239 -9.12 18.37 20.81
C ASP A 239 -8.66 18.05 19.39
N LYS A 240 -8.66 19.07 18.53
CA LYS A 240 -8.23 18.94 17.14
C LYS A 240 -6.75 18.59 16.99
N ASN A 241 -5.89 19.26 17.79
CA ASN A 241 -4.45 19.00 17.77
C ASN A 241 -4.14 17.60 18.31
N TRP A 242 -4.75 17.24 19.45
CA TRP A 242 -4.58 15.92 20.05
C TRP A 242 -5.08 14.80 19.15
N ALA A 243 -6.24 14.94 18.52
CA ALA A 243 -6.76 13.92 17.59
C ALA A 243 -5.78 13.63 16.43
N ARG A 244 -5.16 14.69 15.89
CA ARG A 244 -4.15 14.57 14.82
C ARG A 244 -2.85 13.92 15.32
N MET A 245 -2.38 14.35 16.50
CA MET A 245 -1.17 13.78 17.12
C MET A 245 -1.35 12.30 17.42
N LEU A 246 -2.46 11.93 18.06
CA LEU A 246 -2.77 10.52 18.39
C LEU A 246 -2.85 9.63 17.15
N ALA A 247 -3.45 10.10 16.06
CA ALA A 247 -3.49 9.35 14.82
C ALA A 247 -2.08 9.08 14.27
N ASN A 248 -1.22 10.10 14.23
CA ASN A 248 0.16 9.94 13.75
C ASN A 248 0.98 9.01 14.68
N ILE A 249 0.86 9.20 16.00
CA ILE A 249 1.51 8.34 16.99
C ILE A 249 1.06 6.88 16.82
N ALA A 250 -0.24 6.66 16.64
CA ALA A 250 -0.79 5.31 16.47
C ALA A 250 -0.26 4.65 15.19
N PHE A 251 -0.15 5.38 14.08
CA PHE A 251 0.40 4.86 12.82
C PHE A 251 1.88 4.48 12.96
N ASP A 252 2.69 5.37 13.54
CA ASP A 252 4.12 5.13 13.74
C ASP A 252 4.34 3.97 14.72
N ALA A 253 3.67 3.98 15.87
CA ALA A 253 3.76 2.93 16.89
C ALA A 253 3.32 1.55 16.35
N HIS A 254 2.23 1.52 15.55
CA HIS A 254 1.80 0.28 14.89
C HIS A 254 2.87 -0.22 13.91
N SER A 255 3.43 0.66 13.10
CA SER A 255 4.48 0.30 12.14
C SER A 255 5.72 -0.27 12.83
N ASP A 256 6.17 0.36 13.92
CA ASP A 256 7.32 -0.08 14.70
C ASP A 256 7.04 -1.42 15.39
N MET A 257 5.85 -1.61 15.95
CA MET A 257 5.43 -2.87 16.56
C MET A 257 5.46 -4.03 15.55
N VAL A 258 4.90 -3.83 14.36
CA VAL A 258 4.91 -4.84 13.29
C VAL A 258 6.34 -5.16 12.85
N ASN A 259 7.19 -4.13 12.69
CA ASN A 259 8.60 -4.32 12.34
C ASN A 259 9.32 -5.16 13.38
N TYR A 260 9.18 -4.80 14.67
CA TYR A 260 9.77 -5.56 15.78
C TYR A 260 9.34 -7.03 15.79
N GLN A 261 8.04 -7.29 15.62
CA GLN A 261 7.49 -8.65 15.59
C GLN A 261 8.06 -9.47 14.43
N LEU A 262 8.14 -8.87 13.23
CA LEU A 262 8.68 -9.55 12.05
C LEU A 262 10.19 -9.80 12.16
N GLU A 263 10.96 -8.86 12.68
CA GLU A 263 12.38 -9.07 12.95
C GLU A 263 12.59 -10.27 13.87
N ASP A 264 11.81 -10.39 14.95
CA ASP A 264 11.92 -11.52 15.89
C ASP A 264 11.46 -12.84 15.25
N ILE A 265 10.35 -12.84 14.50
CA ILE A 265 9.88 -14.03 13.78
C ILE A 265 10.93 -14.52 12.78
N PHE A 266 11.54 -13.62 12.01
CA PHE A 266 12.48 -13.98 10.95
C PHE A 266 13.87 -14.35 11.49
N LYS A 267 14.31 -13.84 12.65
CA LYS A 267 15.53 -14.32 13.34
C LYS A 267 15.51 -15.82 13.56
N ASN A 268 14.34 -16.40 13.80
CA ASN A 268 14.15 -17.82 14.06
C ASN A 268 13.84 -18.66 12.80
N LYS A 269 14.01 -18.06 11.60
CA LYS A 269 13.74 -18.70 10.31
C LYS A 269 14.96 -18.59 9.37
N PRO A 270 15.97 -19.46 9.52
CA PRO A 270 17.28 -19.29 8.85
C PRO A 270 17.22 -19.31 7.31
N LEU A 271 16.15 -19.86 6.71
CA LEU A 271 15.94 -19.87 5.26
C LEU A 271 15.04 -18.73 4.76
N SER A 272 14.61 -17.84 5.65
CA SER A 272 13.69 -16.75 5.31
C SER A 272 14.35 -15.39 5.60
N THR A 273 13.98 -14.39 4.81
CA THR A 273 14.54 -13.03 4.93
C THR A 273 13.42 -12.00 5.03
N TYR A 274 13.53 -11.10 5.98
CA TYR A 274 12.70 -9.91 6.11
C TYR A 274 13.56 -8.67 5.86
N THR A 275 13.11 -7.81 4.97
CA THR A 275 13.76 -6.53 4.66
C THR A 275 12.74 -5.41 4.79
N ARG A 276 12.96 -4.52 5.76
CA ARG A 276 12.18 -3.29 5.93
C ARG A 276 12.96 -2.11 5.38
N LEU A 277 12.34 -1.37 4.46
CA LEU A 277 12.87 -0.13 3.91
C LEU A 277 11.92 1.02 4.25
N GLN A 278 12.43 2.01 5.00
CA GLN A 278 11.66 3.14 5.48
C GLN A 278 12.40 4.44 5.16
N PRO A 279 11.95 5.23 4.17
CA PRO A 279 12.55 6.52 3.86
C PRO A 279 12.42 7.50 5.03
N SER A 280 13.37 8.42 5.17
CA SER A 280 13.26 9.52 6.14
C SER A 280 12.51 10.70 5.53
N LEU A 281 11.60 11.30 6.31
CA LEU A 281 10.91 12.56 5.97
C LEU A 281 11.57 13.77 6.67
N HIS A 282 12.82 13.66 7.09
CA HIS A 282 13.50 14.78 7.77
C HIS A 282 13.56 16.01 6.86
N GLY A 283 13.08 17.15 7.36
CA GLY A 283 13.03 18.41 6.59
C GLY A 283 11.93 18.48 5.51
N MET A 284 11.06 17.46 5.42
CA MET A 284 9.99 17.40 4.42
C MET A 284 8.61 17.65 5.05
N ASN A 285 7.63 17.96 4.21
CA ASN A 285 6.24 18.00 4.64
C ASN A 285 5.75 16.56 4.94
N LYS A 286 5.12 16.39 6.11
CA LYS A 286 4.69 15.10 6.65
C LYS A 286 3.21 14.78 6.36
N GLU A 287 2.47 15.75 5.83
CA GLU A 287 1.04 15.61 5.58
C GLU A 287 0.80 14.61 4.44
N MET A 288 -0.11 13.66 4.69
CA MET A 288 -0.45 12.60 3.75
C MET A 288 -1.35 13.08 2.59
N ASP A 289 -1.86 14.30 2.70
CA ASP A 289 -2.78 14.93 1.76
C ASP A 289 -2.25 16.24 1.16
N ASN A 290 -0.96 16.54 1.32
CA ASN A 290 -0.33 17.70 0.68
C ASN A 290 0.06 17.37 -0.77
N ILE A 291 -0.82 17.72 -1.69
CA ILE A 291 -0.71 17.48 -3.13
C ILE A 291 -0.12 18.65 -3.92
N THR A 292 0.47 19.66 -3.24
CA THR A 292 1.14 20.76 -3.95
C THR A 292 2.25 20.21 -4.85
N GLU A 293 2.40 20.77 -6.04
CA GLU A 293 3.43 20.35 -6.99
C GLU A 293 4.83 20.33 -6.36
N GLN A 294 5.12 21.34 -5.54
CA GLN A 294 6.38 21.42 -4.79
C GLN A 294 6.58 20.20 -3.88
N ASN A 295 5.53 19.77 -3.14
CA ASN A 295 5.62 18.62 -2.24
C ASN A 295 5.72 17.30 -3.00
N VAL A 296 4.93 17.14 -4.07
CA VAL A 296 4.98 15.98 -4.95
C VAL A 296 6.38 15.81 -5.54
N GLN A 297 6.98 16.90 -6.05
CA GLN A 297 8.34 16.87 -6.57
C GLN A 297 9.39 16.59 -5.48
N ALA A 298 9.21 17.14 -4.27
CA ALA A 298 10.09 16.87 -3.14
C ALA A 298 10.05 15.39 -2.72
N LEU A 299 8.88 14.78 -2.65
CA LEU A 299 8.70 13.35 -2.37
C LEU A 299 9.36 12.48 -3.44
N TYR A 300 9.19 12.82 -4.72
CA TYR A 300 9.85 12.11 -5.81
C TYR A 300 11.37 12.18 -5.69
N ASN A 301 11.93 13.38 -5.50
CA ASN A 301 13.38 13.56 -5.35
C ASN A 301 13.93 12.81 -4.12
N ALA A 302 13.16 12.75 -3.03
CA ALA A 302 13.52 11.94 -1.86
C ALA A 302 13.50 10.44 -2.17
N GLY A 303 12.51 9.97 -2.94
CA GLY A 303 12.46 8.60 -3.43
C GLY A 303 13.66 8.24 -4.29
N GLU A 304 14.05 9.10 -5.24
CA GLU A 304 15.26 8.93 -6.06
C GLU A 304 16.54 8.91 -5.20
N GLY A 305 16.62 9.81 -4.21
CA GLY A 305 17.73 9.81 -3.25
C GLY A 305 17.78 8.53 -2.43
N PHE A 306 16.62 8.04 -2.00
CA PHE A 306 16.49 6.79 -1.25
C PHE A 306 16.93 5.57 -2.06
N VAL A 307 16.56 5.49 -3.34
CA VAL A 307 17.06 4.46 -4.26
C VAL A 307 18.58 4.47 -4.33
N LYS A 308 19.20 5.64 -4.49
CA LYS A 308 20.67 5.77 -4.57
C LYS A 308 21.38 5.36 -3.27
N THR A 309 20.85 5.78 -2.13
CA THR A 309 21.46 5.43 -0.83
C THR A 309 21.30 3.96 -0.45
N ASN A 310 20.31 3.28 -1.02
CA ASN A 310 20.03 1.86 -0.80
C ASN A 310 20.43 0.97 -2.00
N ASP A 311 21.38 1.39 -2.82
CA ASP A 311 21.82 0.69 -4.02
C ASP A 311 22.30 -0.74 -3.74
N ARG A 312 23.07 -0.93 -2.67
CA ARG A 312 23.51 -2.24 -2.22
C ARG A 312 22.34 -3.13 -1.80
N THR A 313 21.43 -2.61 -0.98
CA THR A 313 20.25 -3.37 -0.53
C THR A 313 19.35 -3.72 -1.70
N MET A 314 19.19 -2.83 -2.69
CA MET A 314 18.45 -3.12 -3.91
C MET A 314 19.09 -4.26 -4.70
N THR A 315 20.41 -4.30 -4.80
CA THR A 315 21.12 -5.41 -5.44
C THR A 315 20.88 -6.74 -4.70
N GLU A 316 20.97 -6.74 -3.35
CA GLU A 316 20.68 -7.90 -2.52
C GLU A 316 19.22 -8.39 -2.71
N ILE A 317 18.23 -7.47 -2.83
CA ILE A 317 16.83 -7.79 -3.12
C ILE A 317 16.70 -8.44 -4.50
N ILE A 318 17.35 -7.90 -5.52
CA ILE A 318 17.32 -8.46 -6.89
C ILE A 318 17.90 -9.88 -6.88
N ASP A 319 19.04 -10.08 -6.21
CA ASP A 319 19.66 -11.41 -6.11
C ASP A 319 18.73 -12.43 -5.41
N MET A 320 17.93 -12.00 -4.43
CA MET A 320 16.92 -12.85 -3.80
C MET A 320 15.76 -13.18 -4.75
N LEU A 321 15.27 -12.19 -5.50
CA LEU A 321 14.14 -12.35 -6.41
C LEU A 321 14.48 -13.17 -7.67
N LEU A 322 15.77 -13.28 -8.03
CA LEU A 322 16.25 -14.01 -9.19
C LEU A 322 16.60 -15.48 -8.91
N LYS A 323 16.63 -15.90 -7.65
CA LYS A 323 16.86 -17.29 -7.22
C LYS A 323 15.63 -18.15 -7.45
#